data_6551e5e9e1e49612d917abe505115b57
#
_entry.id   6551e5e9e1e49612d917abe505115b57
#
_cell.length_a   1.000
_cell.length_b   1.000
_cell.length_c   1.000
_cell.angle_alpha   90.00
_cell.angle_beta   90.00
_cell.angle_gamma   90.00
#
_symmetry.space_group_name_H-M   'P 1'
#
loop_
_entity.id
_entity.type
_entity.pdbx_description
1 polymer ?
#
loop_
_entity_poly.entity_id
_entity_poly.type
_entity_poly.pdbx_seq_one_letter_code
_entity_poly.pdbx_strand_id
1 'polypeptide(L)'
;MVYVDIPLTEDIRTAVAAEWGHKGDGERLHGGEESAAYRVGEVVVRIGALDRDPAEVEWCNGIAVAAARTLPAAVAPLARADGSTVAMVAGRPITVWPLIEGQWASSEDPIQVEEAARLLARLHRALAEHRPPPRPQPSFLAIGLDGAASAELPDPELDRWLAAFTATARVQPLHGDYYEGNLLARDGHVIAVLDWDEALVAPPEVELASAALEFADELGKDLTAAGAFVAAYHAEGGTAAQLDDVALAQLMRHRLRREAVYFGIAVARGVEHDDDDLEYHRDRLAAFHRLRP
;
A
#
# COMPACT_ATOMS: atom_id res chain seq x y z
N MET A 1 -8.16 4.92 -14.83
CA MET A 1 -6.79 4.54 -14.39
C MET A 1 -5.84 4.48 -15.57
N VAL A 2 -4.76 5.26 -15.58
CA VAL A 2 -3.74 5.24 -16.66
C VAL A 2 -2.70 4.19 -16.30
N TYR A 3 -2.76 3.04 -16.95
CA TYR A 3 -1.76 1.99 -16.79
C TYR A 3 -0.48 2.36 -17.55
N VAL A 4 0.67 2.19 -16.92
CA VAL A 4 1.96 2.43 -17.56
C VAL A 4 2.22 1.34 -18.61
N ASP A 5 2.35 1.74 -19.87
CA ASP A 5 2.68 0.83 -20.98
C ASP A 5 4.20 0.68 -21.13
N ILE A 6 4.78 -0.23 -20.34
CA ILE A 6 6.20 -0.58 -20.40
C ILE A 6 6.32 -2.01 -20.93
N PRO A 7 6.91 -2.23 -22.11
CA PRO A 7 7.01 -3.57 -22.70
C PRO A 7 8.07 -4.43 -21.99
N LEU A 8 7.80 -5.75 -21.92
CA LEU A 8 8.80 -6.75 -21.52
C LEU A 8 9.76 -7.01 -22.71
N THR A 9 10.85 -6.25 -22.75
CA THR A 9 11.85 -6.32 -23.82
C THR A 9 12.73 -7.57 -23.74
N GLU A 10 13.48 -7.89 -24.83
CA GLU A 10 14.43 -9.00 -24.83
C GLU A 10 15.57 -8.81 -23.81
N ASP A 11 16.03 -7.57 -23.61
CA ASP A 11 17.05 -7.27 -22.60
C ASP A 11 16.55 -7.58 -21.19
N ILE A 12 15.29 -7.27 -20.89
CA ILE A 12 14.66 -7.58 -19.59
C ILE A 12 14.51 -9.10 -19.43
N ARG A 13 14.01 -9.82 -20.45
CA ARG A 13 13.92 -11.29 -20.40
C ARG A 13 15.29 -11.94 -20.19
N THR A 14 16.31 -11.45 -20.86
CA THR A 14 17.69 -11.92 -20.71
C THR A 14 18.20 -11.69 -19.28
N ALA A 15 17.95 -10.51 -18.71
CA ALA A 15 18.34 -10.20 -17.34
C ALA A 15 17.58 -11.07 -16.33
N VAL A 16 16.27 -11.26 -16.48
CA VAL A 16 15.47 -12.13 -15.61
C VAL A 16 15.98 -13.56 -15.66
N ALA A 17 16.33 -14.07 -16.83
CA ALA A 17 16.91 -15.40 -16.98
C ALA A 17 18.30 -15.54 -16.34
N ALA A 18 19.13 -14.50 -16.45
CA ALA A 18 20.48 -14.50 -15.90
C ALA A 18 20.50 -14.34 -14.36
N GLU A 19 19.69 -13.43 -13.83
CA GLU A 19 19.73 -13.02 -12.43
C GLU A 19 18.86 -13.91 -11.51
N TRP A 20 17.71 -14.40 -12.01
CA TRP A 20 16.76 -15.22 -11.23
C TRP A 20 16.51 -16.63 -11.80
N GLY A 21 17.04 -16.94 -12.99
CA GLY A 21 16.91 -18.26 -13.59
C GLY A 21 15.56 -18.52 -14.28
N HIS A 22 14.66 -17.53 -14.37
CA HIS A 22 13.33 -17.69 -14.96
C HIS A 22 13.34 -17.32 -16.44
N LYS A 23 12.71 -18.19 -17.27
CA LYS A 23 12.64 -18.03 -18.74
C LYS A 23 11.19 -18.24 -19.18
N GLY A 24 10.81 -17.58 -20.26
CA GLY A 24 9.51 -17.76 -20.91
C GLY A 24 9.03 -16.49 -21.58
N ASP A 25 7.94 -16.65 -22.35
CA ASP A 25 7.19 -15.52 -22.86
C ASP A 25 6.39 -14.88 -21.73
N GLY A 26 6.32 -13.54 -21.75
CA GLY A 26 5.61 -12.81 -20.71
C GLY A 26 4.15 -12.55 -21.10
N GLU A 27 3.24 -12.89 -20.22
CA GLU A 27 1.84 -12.46 -20.29
C GLU A 27 1.65 -11.19 -19.48
N ARG A 28 1.13 -10.12 -20.09
CA ARG A 28 0.86 -8.87 -19.40
C ARG A 28 -0.22 -9.08 -18.34
N LEU A 29 0.09 -8.75 -17.10
CA LEU A 29 -0.88 -8.70 -16.02
C LEU A 29 -1.51 -7.30 -15.94
N HIS A 30 -2.79 -7.26 -15.54
CA HIS A 30 -3.47 -5.99 -15.28
C HIS A 30 -3.04 -5.44 -13.92
N GLY A 31 -2.90 -4.13 -13.83
CA GLY A 31 -2.56 -3.40 -12.61
C GLY A 31 -1.22 -2.67 -12.70
N GLY A 32 -1.07 -1.67 -11.81
CA GLY A 32 0.13 -0.84 -11.65
C GLY A 32 0.09 0.46 -12.43
N GLU A 33 -0.07 1.56 -11.71
CA GLU A 33 0.07 2.92 -12.26
C GLU A 33 1.54 3.31 -12.41
N GLU A 34 2.43 2.75 -11.60
CA GLU A 34 3.85 3.10 -11.53
C GLU A 34 4.78 2.03 -12.13
N SER A 35 4.29 0.82 -12.35
CA SER A 35 5.07 -0.30 -12.88
C SER A 35 4.26 -1.21 -13.78
N ALA A 36 4.93 -1.85 -14.73
CA ALA A 36 4.34 -2.90 -15.55
C ALA A 36 4.61 -4.27 -14.92
N ALA A 37 3.61 -5.14 -14.89
CA ALA A 37 3.72 -6.51 -14.39
C ALA A 37 3.51 -7.54 -15.51
N TYR A 38 4.35 -8.57 -15.52
CA TYR A 38 4.26 -9.67 -16.48
C TYR A 38 4.40 -11.02 -15.77
N ARG A 39 3.49 -11.94 -16.06
CA ARG A 39 3.68 -13.34 -15.69
C ARG A 39 4.73 -13.97 -16.60
N VAL A 40 5.76 -14.58 -16.03
CA VAL A 40 6.79 -15.36 -16.73
C VAL A 40 6.90 -16.72 -16.03
N GLY A 41 6.17 -17.72 -16.51
CA GLY A 41 6.06 -19.00 -15.83
C GLY A 41 5.41 -18.87 -14.44
N GLU A 42 6.14 -19.24 -13.41
CA GLU A 42 5.70 -19.24 -12.00
C GLU A 42 6.07 -17.94 -11.25
N VAL A 43 6.49 -16.90 -11.97
CA VAL A 43 6.88 -15.62 -11.37
C VAL A 43 6.19 -14.44 -12.03
N VAL A 44 6.16 -13.33 -11.29
CA VAL A 44 5.74 -12.01 -11.78
C VAL A 44 6.97 -11.12 -11.88
N VAL A 45 7.25 -10.62 -13.07
CA VAL A 45 8.30 -9.62 -13.34
C VAL A 45 7.65 -8.24 -13.29
N ARG A 46 8.09 -7.39 -12.36
CA ARG A 46 7.69 -5.98 -12.29
C ARG A 46 8.78 -5.10 -12.90
N ILE A 47 8.36 -4.16 -13.73
CA ILE A 47 9.24 -3.24 -14.48
C ILE A 47 8.85 -1.82 -14.08
N GLY A 48 9.70 -1.15 -13.32
CA GLY A 48 9.46 0.21 -12.86
C GLY A 48 9.67 1.28 -13.94
N ALA A 49 9.19 2.50 -13.67
CA ALA A 49 9.44 3.67 -14.51
C ALA A 49 10.95 4.02 -14.60
N LEU A 50 11.34 4.81 -15.62
CA LEU A 50 12.75 5.19 -15.83
C LEU A 50 13.33 6.04 -14.70
N ASP A 51 12.50 6.83 -14.06
CA ASP A 51 12.86 7.75 -12.97
C ASP A 51 12.69 7.15 -11.58
N ARG A 52 12.25 5.88 -11.49
CA ARG A 52 12.07 5.21 -10.21
C ARG A 52 13.42 4.91 -9.56
N ASP A 53 13.62 5.40 -8.33
CA ASP A 53 14.85 5.18 -7.57
C ASP A 53 14.98 3.69 -7.16
N PRO A 54 16.02 2.96 -7.64
CA PRO A 54 16.22 1.57 -7.27
C PRO A 54 16.51 1.38 -5.78
N ALA A 55 17.07 2.37 -5.10
CA ALA A 55 17.32 2.30 -3.66
C ALA A 55 16.00 2.35 -2.87
N GLU A 56 15.01 3.10 -3.34
CA GLU A 56 13.67 3.10 -2.77
C GLU A 56 12.97 1.76 -2.97
N VAL A 57 13.01 1.21 -4.19
CA VAL A 57 12.43 -0.11 -4.49
C VAL A 57 13.07 -1.19 -3.61
N GLU A 58 14.40 -1.20 -3.47
CA GLU A 58 15.12 -2.15 -2.61
C GLU A 58 14.74 -1.97 -1.14
N TRP A 59 14.52 -0.73 -0.68
CA TRP A 59 14.07 -0.45 0.68
C TRP A 59 12.68 -1.02 0.95
N CYS A 60 11.71 -0.78 0.06
CA CYS A 60 10.36 -1.32 0.14
C CYS A 60 10.36 -2.86 0.11
N ASN A 61 11.13 -3.45 -0.79
CA ASN A 61 11.35 -4.89 -0.88
C ASN A 61 11.92 -5.47 0.42
N GLY A 62 12.82 -4.74 1.08
CA GLY A 62 13.39 -5.12 2.37
C GLY A 62 12.32 -5.23 3.47
N ILE A 63 11.29 -4.40 3.45
CA ILE A 63 10.14 -4.51 4.37
C ILE A 63 9.32 -5.78 4.07
N ALA A 64 9.02 -6.04 2.79
CA ALA A 64 8.34 -7.27 2.37
C ALA A 64 9.10 -8.54 2.81
N VAL A 65 10.41 -8.56 2.58
CA VAL A 65 11.30 -9.67 3.00
C VAL A 65 11.29 -9.83 4.52
N ALA A 66 11.29 -8.73 5.28
CA ALA A 66 11.24 -8.79 6.74
C ALA A 66 9.90 -9.38 7.23
N ALA A 67 8.77 -8.97 6.65
CA ALA A 67 7.44 -9.49 6.98
C ALA A 67 7.32 -10.99 6.65
N ALA A 68 7.79 -11.40 5.47
CA ALA A 68 7.71 -12.78 4.98
C ALA A 68 8.47 -13.80 5.85
N ARG A 69 9.44 -13.36 6.68
CA ARG A 69 10.17 -14.25 7.58
C ARG A 69 9.27 -14.96 8.59
N THR A 70 8.18 -14.35 8.99
CA THR A 70 7.28 -14.88 10.02
C THR A 70 5.81 -14.92 9.58
N LEU A 71 5.47 -14.27 8.48
CA LEU A 71 4.13 -14.20 7.92
C LEU A 71 4.14 -14.69 6.46
N PRO A 72 3.81 -15.96 6.19
CA PRO A 72 3.82 -16.51 4.82
C PRO A 72 2.87 -15.79 3.84
N ALA A 73 1.83 -15.12 4.34
CA ALA A 73 0.92 -14.31 3.51
C ALA A 73 1.58 -13.01 2.99
N ALA A 74 2.67 -12.53 3.59
CA ALA A 74 3.42 -11.40 3.08
C ALA A 74 4.28 -11.87 1.89
N VAL A 75 3.87 -11.53 0.68
CA VAL A 75 4.62 -11.92 -0.52
C VAL A 75 5.86 -11.05 -0.63
N ALA A 76 7.02 -11.68 -0.73
CA ALA A 76 8.31 -11.01 -0.85
C ALA A 76 8.94 -11.27 -2.22
N PRO A 77 9.76 -10.33 -2.76
CA PRO A 77 10.46 -10.55 -4.01
C PRO A 77 11.53 -11.62 -3.88
N LEU A 78 11.86 -12.24 -5.00
CA LEU A 78 12.95 -13.19 -5.09
C LEU A 78 14.31 -12.45 -5.06
N ALA A 79 15.21 -12.93 -4.22
CA ALA A 79 16.56 -12.40 -4.15
C ALA A 79 17.41 -12.86 -5.35
N ARG A 80 18.29 -12.00 -5.81
CA ARG A 80 19.39 -12.30 -6.73
C ARG A 80 20.51 -13.03 -6.00
N ALA A 81 21.50 -13.50 -6.74
CA ALA A 81 22.65 -14.21 -6.17
C ALA A 81 23.49 -13.38 -5.18
N ASP A 82 23.49 -12.05 -5.33
CA ASP A 82 24.16 -11.10 -4.43
C ASP A 82 23.33 -10.71 -3.20
N GLY A 83 22.09 -11.21 -3.11
CA GLY A 83 21.16 -10.95 -2.03
C GLY A 83 20.29 -9.71 -2.23
N SER A 84 20.53 -8.90 -3.25
CA SER A 84 19.63 -7.78 -3.62
C SER A 84 18.37 -8.31 -4.30
N THR A 85 17.34 -7.49 -4.41
CA THR A 85 16.05 -7.85 -5.04
C THR A 85 15.79 -7.07 -6.33
N VAL A 86 16.63 -6.07 -6.63
CA VAL A 86 16.46 -5.17 -7.79
C VAL A 86 17.61 -5.35 -8.77
N ALA A 87 17.29 -5.50 -10.05
CA ALA A 87 18.24 -5.34 -11.15
C ALA A 87 17.91 -4.09 -11.96
N MET A 88 18.94 -3.42 -12.49
CA MET A 88 18.76 -2.29 -13.40
C MET A 88 18.94 -2.75 -14.85
N VAL A 89 17.89 -2.56 -15.67
CA VAL A 89 17.91 -2.90 -17.10
C VAL A 89 17.41 -1.70 -17.91
N ALA A 90 18.22 -1.20 -18.82
CA ALA A 90 17.89 -0.03 -19.64
C ALA A 90 17.37 1.18 -18.82
N GLY A 91 17.95 1.42 -17.64
CA GLY A 91 17.58 2.52 -16.74
C GLY A 91 16.31 2.27 -15.91
N ARG A 92 15.74 1.05 -15.92
CA ARG A 92 14.54 0.69 -15.16
C ARG A 92 14.86 -0.30 -14.06
N PRO A 93 14.31 -0.15 -12.86
CA PRO A 93 14.38 -1.17 -11.83
C PRO A 93 13.46 -2.34 -12.19
N ILE A 94 14.01 -3.55 -12.12
CA ILE A 94 13.31 -4.81 -12.36
C ILE A 94 13.32 -5.61 -11.07
N THR A 95 12.17 -6.15 -10.70
CA THR A 95 11.99 -7.05 -9.56
C THR A 95 11.22 -8.30 -9.99
N VAL A 96 11.49 -9.42 -9.32
CA VAL A 96 10.82 -10.70 -9.61
C VAL A 96 10.16 -11.21 -8.34
N TRP A 97 8.90 -11.59 -8.45
CA TRP A 97 8.04 -12.01 -7.35
C TRP A 97 7.48 -13.39 -7.60
N PRO A 98 7.21 -14.21 -6.60
CA PRO A 98 6.46 -15.45 -6.81
C PRO A 98 5.06 -15.13 -7.35
N LEU A 99 4.58 -15.92 -8.30
CA LEU A 99 3.19 -15.85 -8.75
C LEU A 99 2.30 -16.48 -7.67
N ILE A 100 1.35 -15.71 -7.17
CA ILE A 100 0.33 -16.22 -6.27
C ILE A 100 -0.99 -16.30 -7.04
N GLU A 101 -1.54 -17.49 -7.17
CA GLU A 101 -2.85 -17.67 -7.78
C GLU A 101 -3.94 -17.35 -6.75
N GLY A 102 -4.86 -16.47 -7.14
CA GLY A 102 -5.98 -16.01 -6.32
C GLY A 102 -6.82 -14.99 -7.06
N GLN A 103 -7.87 -14.54 -6.43
CA GLN A 103 -8.69 -13.40 -6.86
C GLN A 103 -8.42 -12.23 -5.92
N TRP A 104 -8.70 -11.02 -6.36
CA TRP A 104 -8.67 -9.87 -5.45
C TRP A 104 -9.62 -10.09 -4.29
N ALA A 105 -9.22 -9.68 -3.10
CA ALA A 105 -10.12 -9.69 -1.95
C ALA A 105 -11.31 -8.75 -2.20
N SER A 106 -12.39 -8.94 -1.46
CA SER A 106 -13.61 -8.14 -1.61
C SER A 106 -13.98 -7.47 -0.29
N SER A 107 -14.17 -6.16 -0.32
CA SER A 107 -14.75 -5.38 0.77
C SER A 107 -16.25 -5.65 0.98
N GLU A 108 -16.92 -6.28 0.01
CA GLU A 108 -18.32 -6.69 0.12
C GLU A 108 -18.52 -8.04 0.86
N ASP A 109 -17.44 -8.83 1.00
CA ASP A 109 -17.48 -10.12 1.72
C ASP A 109 -17.07 -9.93 3.19
N PRO A 110 -18.00 -10.01 4.15
CA PRO A 110 -17.71 -9.77 5.56
C PRO A 110 -16.70 -10.75 6.16
N ILE A 111 -16.55 -11.96 5.59
CA ILE A 111 -15.54 -12.92 6.04
C ILE A 111 -14.16 -12.41 5.62
N GLN A 112 -14.01 -11.98 4.38
CA GLN A 112 -12.74 -11.45 3.88
C GLN A 112 -12.35 -10.13 4.55
N VAL A 113 -13.31 -9.26 4.87
CA VAL A 113 -13.09 -8.03 5.65
C VAL A 113 -12.53 -8.36 7.03
N GLU A 114 -13.13 -9.32 7.75
CA GLU A 114 -12.63 -9.73 9.07
C GLU A 114 -11.25 -10.40 8.97
N GLU A 115 -11.00 -11.23 7.96
CA GLU A 115 -9.70 -11.86 7.72
C GLU A 115 -8.63 -10.84 7.32
N ALA A 116 -8.96 -9.82 6.53
CA ALA A 116 -8.08 -8.71 6.20
C ALA A 116 -7.66 -7.95 7.47
N ALA A 117 -8.59 -7.64 8.36
CA ALA A 117 -8.28 -7.00 9.64
C ALA A 117 -7.32 -7.84 10.50
N ARG A 118 -7.57 -9.13 10.60
CA ARG A 118 -6.70 -10.08 11.33
C ARG A 118 -5.33 -10.23 10.66
N LEU A 119 -5.29 -10.27 9.33
CA LEU A 119 -4.04 -10.35 8.57
C LEU A 119 -3.20 -9.08 8.78
N LEU A 120 -3.81 -7.89 8.77
CA LEU A 120 -3.13 -6.64 9.09
C LEU A 120 -2.53 -6.66 10.50
N ALA A 121 -3.25 -7.17 11.49
CA ALA A 121 -2.74 -7.32 12.86
C ALA A 121 -1.49 -8.24 12.91
N ARG A 122 -1.53 -9.36 12.19
CA ARG A 122 -0.38 -10.28 12.06
C ARG A 122 0.79 -9.63 11.34
N LEU A 123 0.52 -8.87 10.29
CA LEU A 123 1.53 -8.13 9.53
C LEU A 123 2.24 -7.10 10.40
N HIS A 124 1.48 -6.30 11.15
CA HIS A 124 2.05 -5.32 12.08
C HIS A 124 2.91 -5.98 13.17
N ARG A 125 2.49 -7.13 13.71
CA ARG A 125 3.32 -7.89 14.66
C ARG A 125 4.61 -8.42 14.01
N ALA A 126 4.52 -8.93 12.77
CA ALA A 126 5.68 -9.44 12.05
C ALA A 126 6.76 -8.37 11.83
N LEU A 127 6.34 -7.11 11.68
CA LEU A 127 7.21 -5.95 11.44
C LEU A 127 7.59 -5.17 12.72
N ALA A 128 6.97 -5.44 13.87
CA ALA A 128 7.10 -4.61 15.07
C ALA A 128 8.54 -4.41 15.56
N GLU A 129 9.40 -5.42 15.40
CA GLU A 129 10.80 -5.37 15.83
C GLU A 129 11.78 -5.07 14.69
N HIS A 130 11.29 -4.97 13.45
CA HIS A 130 12.15 -4.61 12.32
C HIS A 130 12.53 -3.13 12.37
N ARG A 131 13.80 -2.83 12.12
CA ARG A 131 14.35 -1.45 12.17
C ARG A 131 15.11 -1.20 10.86
N PRO A 132 14.42 -0.81 9.79
CA PRO A 132 15.07 -0.49 8.52
C PRO A 132 15.86 0.82 8.64
N PRO A 133 16.82 1.07 7.73
CA PRO A 133 17.39 2.40 7.55
C PRO A 133 16.29 3.41 7.14
N PRO A 134 16.57 4.73 7.20
CA PRO A 134 15.63 5.73 6.70
C PRO A 134 15.22 5.45 5.25
N ARG A 135 13.93 5.62 4.93
CA ARG A 135 13.43 5.48 3.57
C ARG A 135 13.99 6.60 2.69
N PRO A 136 14.46 6.31 1.46
CA PRO A 136 15.07 7.31 0.58
C PRO A 136 14.13 8.46 0.20
N GLN A 137 12.86 8.14 -0.05
CA GLN A 137 11.81 9.11 -0.41
C GLN A 137 10.60 8.95 0.53
N PRO A 138 9.85 10.02 0.85
CA PRO A 138 8.62 9.92 1.61
C PRO A 138 7.56 9.09 0.87
N SER A 139 6.89 8.18 1.57
CA SER A 139 5.71 7.50 1.02
C SER A 139 4.50 8.43 1.00
N PHE A 140 3.50 8.02 0.25
CA PHE A 140 2.22 8.74 0.12
C PHE A 140 1.60 9.10 1.49
N LEU A 141 1.49 8.14 2.41
CA LEU A 141 0.91 8.39 3.74
C LEU A 141 1.80 9.17 4.69
N ALA A 142 3.12 9.21 4.47
CA ALA A 142 4.05 9.93 5.34
C ALA A 142 3.93 11.45 5.17
N ILE A 143 3.53 11.93 4.00
CA ILE A 143 3.50 13.36 3.69
C ILE A 143 2.43 14.08 4.53
N GLY A 144 2.85 15.04 5.36
CA GLY A 144 1.98 15.82 6.23
C GLY A 144 1.54 15.12 7.51
N LEU A 145 2.03 13.89 7.75
CA LEU A 145 1.74 13.15 8.99
C LEU A 145 2.37 13.82 10.23
N ASP A 146 3.44 14.57 10.04
CA ASP A 146 4.09 15.41 11.07
C ASP A 146 3.32 16.71 11.39
N GLY A 147 2.17 16.92 10.75
CA GLY A 147 1.36 18.12 10.88
C GLY A 147 1.80 19.28 9.97
N ALA A 148 2.66 19.01 8.99
CA ALA A 148 2.98 20.00 7.96
C ALA A 148 1.72 20.39 7.16
N ALA A 149 1.50 21.70 6.99
CA ALA A 149 0.32 22.21 6.32
C ALA A 149 0.28 21.78 4.84
N SER A 150 -0.89 21.34 4.39
CA SER A 150 -1.17 21.11 2.97
C SER A 150 -1.59 22.44 2.33
N ALA A 151 -0.90 22.84 1.26
CA ALA A 151 -1.26 24.05 0.51
C ALA A 151 -2.53 23.81 -0.35
N GLU A 152 -2.70 22.60 -0.86
CA GLU A 152 -3.78 22.24 -1.78
C GLU A 152 -5.12 21.99 -1.05
N LEU A 153 -5.08 21.45 0.15
CA LEU A 153 -6.26 21.19 0.98
C LEU A 153 -5.96 21.56 2.44
N PRO A 154 -5.94 22.86 2.78
CA PRO A 154 -5.55 23.32 4.11
C PRO A 154 -6.59 22.94 5.18
N ASP A 155 -6.13 22.36 6.27
CA ASP A 155 -6.91 22.09 7.48
C ASP A 155 -6.01 22.22 8.73
N PRO A 156 -5.87 23.43 9.28
CA PRO A 156 -4.99 23.67 10.44
C PRO A 156 -5.38 22.93 11.71
N GLU A 157 -6.62 22.46 11.82
CA GLU A 157 -7.07 21.67 12.95
C GLU A 157 -6.53 20.24 12.84
N LEU A 158 -6.69 19.63 11.68
CA LEU A 158 -6.11 18.32 11.38
C LEU A 158 -4.56 18.37 11.50
N ASP A 159 -3.91 19.40 10.99
CA ASP A 159 -2.44 19.55 11.06
C ASP A 159 -1.95 19.58 12.52
N ARG A 160 -2.60 20.36 13.39
CA ARG A 160 -2.27 20.41 14.83
C ARG A 160 -2.52 19.06 15.52
N TRP A 161 -3.61 18.39 15.16
CA TRP A 161 -3.94 17.10 15.72
C TRP A 161 -2.90 16.05 15.32
N LEU A 162 -2.52 15.96 14.04
CA LEU A 162 -1.49 15.04 13.53
C LEU A 162 -0.14 15.28 14.19
N ALA A 163 0.29 16.54 14.32
CA ALA A 163 1.52 16.88 15.01
C ALA A 163 1.54 16.40 16.47
N ALA A 164 0.43 16.58 17.19
CA ALA A 164 0.31 16.14 18.58
C ALA A 164 0.27 14.59 18.68
N PHE A 165 -0.43 13.94 17.79
CA PHE A 165 -0.54 12.48 17.72
C PHE A 165 0.84 11.84 17.47
N THR A 166 1.53 12.27 16.41
CA THR A 166 2.81 11.68 16.00
C THR A 166 3.94 11.94 16.99
N ALA A 167 3.88 13.04 17.76
CA ALA A 167 4.89 13.36 18.77
C ALA A 167 5.03 12.30 19.88
N THR A 168 3.98 11.50 20.13
CA THR A 168 3.93 10.48 21.19
C THR A 168 3.72 9.06 20.71
N ALA A 169 3.35 8.89 19.45
CA ALA A 169 3.06 7.58 18.89
C ALA A 169 4.33 6.73 18.70
N ARG A 170 4.19 5.42 18.89
CA ARG A 170 5.24 4.47 18.51
C ARG A 170 5.21 4.26 17.02
N VAL A 171 6.38 4.12 16.41
CA VAL A 171 6.52 3.87 14.98
C VAL A 171 7.09 2.50 14.70
N GLN A 172 6.67 1.91 13.60
CA GLN A 172 7.18 0.66 13.07
C GLN A 172 7.08 0.66 11.54
N PRO A 173 7.72 -0.28 10.83
CA PRO A 173 7.47 -0.47 9.41
C PRO A 173 6.03 -0.95 9.18
N LEU A 174 5.43 -0.46 8.11
CA LEU A 174 4.07 -0.70 7.65
C LEU A 174 4.08 -1.01 6.15
N HIS A 175 2.98 -1.58 5.65
CA HIS A 175 2.78 -1.81 4.22
C HIS A 175 2.54 -0.50 3.46
N GLY A 176 1.73 0.40 4.02
CA GLY A 176 1.50 1.75 3.50
C GLY A 176 0.33 1.89 2.55
N ASP A 177 -0.12 0.81 1.94
CA ASP A 177 -1.26 0.81 1.02
C ASP A 177 -2.09 -0.48 1.15
N TYR A 178 -2.59 -0.73 2.36
CA TYR A 178 -3.33 -1.95 2.70
C TYR A 178 -4.81 -1.78 2.39
N TYR A 179 -5.24 -2.31 1.24
CA TYR A 179 -6.63 -2.32 0.78
C TYR A 179 -6.91 -3.59 -0.05
N GLU A 180 -8.16 -3.82 -0.46
CA GLU A 180 -8.60 -5.04 -1.16
C GLU A 180 -7.84 -5.32 -2.46
N GLY A 181 -7.48 -4.27 -3.22
CA GLY A 181 -6.71 -4.39 -4.46
C GLY A 181 -5.24 -4.81 -4.28
N ASN A 182 -4.75 -4.86 -3.03
CA ASN A 182 -3.43 -5.38 -2.69
C ASN A 182 -3.49 -6.70 -1.91
N LEU A 183 -4.68 -7.30 -1.79
CA LEU A 183 -4.88 -8.59 -1.14
C LEU A 183 -5.42 -9.63 -2.13
N LEU A 184 -4.90 -10.85 -2.04
CA LEU A 184 -5.46 -11.98 -2.78
C LEU A 184 -6.23 -12.90 -1.85
N ALA A 185 -7.36 -13.41 -2.35
CA ALA A 185 -8.18 -14.43 -1.74
C ALA A 185 -8.22 -15.70 -2.59
N ARG A 186 -8.36 -16.85 -1.93
CA ARG A 186 -8.60 -18.16 -2.55
C ARG A 186 -9.57 -18.95 -1.69
N ASP A 187 -10.56 -19.56 -2.35
CA ASP A 187 -11.61 -20.34 -1.67
C ASP A 187 -12.31 -19.53 -0.54
N GLY A 188 -12.49 -18.23 -0.76
CA GLY A 188 -13.13 -17.30 0.18
C GLY A 188 -12.21 -16.78 1.30
N HIS A 189 -10.94 -17.16 1.35
CA HIS A 189 -9.98 -16.77 2.39
C HIS A 189 -8.88 -15.84 1.87
N VAL A 190 -8.52 -14.82 2.63
CA VAL A 190 -7.40 -13.91 2.30
C VAL A 190 -6.07 -14.62 2.53
N ILE A 191 -5.28 -14.77 1.47
CA ILE A 191 -4.06 -15.59 1.45
C ILE A 191 -2.76 -14.83 1.23
N ALA A 192 -2.82 -13.62 0.65
CA ALA A 192 -1.59 -12.89 0.31
C ALA A 192 -1.76 -11.37 0.42
N VAL A 193 -0.66 -10.71 0.77
CA VAL A 193 -0.46 -9.25 0.73
C VAL A 193 0.58 -8.96 -0.34
N LEU A 194 0.23 -8.12 -1.30
CA LEU A 194 1.02 -7.71 -2.46
C LEU A 194 1.31 -6.22 -2.41
N ASP A 195 2.16 -5.76 -3.30
CA ASP A 195 2.44 -4.35 -3.60
C ASP A 195 2.91 -3.51 -2.39
N TRP A 196 4.22 -3.57 -2.16
CA TRP A 196 4.90 -2.91 -1.05
C TRP A 196 5.47 -1.53 -1.38
N ASP A 197 5.15 -0.97 -2.54
CA ASP A 197 5.77 0.26 -3.06
C ASP A 197 5.58 1.47 -2.13
N GLU A 198 4.49 1.49 -1.35
CA GLU A 198 4.20 2.54 -0.37
C GLU A 198 4.66 2.22 1.06
N ALA A 199 5.45 1.15 1.27
CA ALA A 199 5.94 0.81 2.59
C ALA A 199 6.60 2.02 3.29
N LEU A 200 6.33 2.20 4.58
CA LEU A 200 6.81 3.34 5.35
C LEU A 200 7.11 2.96 6.80
N VAL A 201 7.75 3.88 7.54
CA VAL A 201 7.86 3.80 9.00
C VAL A 201 6.96 4.87 9.61
N ALA A 202 5.87 4.44 10.26
CA ALA A 202 4.88 5.33 10.86
C ALA A 202 4.18 4.66 12.05
N PRO A 203 3.31 5.38 12.78
CA PRO A 203 2.44 4.77 13.77
C PRO A 203 1.50 3.75 13.10
N PRO A 204 1.36 2.52 13.63
CA PRO A 204 0.49 1.50 13.03
C PRO A 204 -0.99 1.89 13.01
N GLU A 205 -1.40 2.85 13.84
CA GLU A 205 -2.73 3.45 13.83
C GLU A 205 -3.06 4.13 12.49
N VAL A 206 -2.05 4.68 11.81
CA VAL A 206 -2.22 5.35 10.50
C VAL A 206 -2.68 4.36 9.45
N GLU A 207 -2.02 3.21 9.36
CA GLU A 207 -2.41 2.17 8.41
C GLU A 207 -3.69 1.45 8.83
N LEU A 208 -3.90 1.23 10.14
CA LEU A 208 -5.14 0.65 10.65
C LEU A 208 -6.36 1.51 10.27
N ALA A 209 -6.28 2.82 10.44
CA ALA A 209 -7.37 3.73 10.07
C ALA A 209 -7.54 3.82 8.54
N SER A 210 -6.44 3.82 7.78
CA SER A 210 -6.48 3.77 6.31
C SER A 210 -7.16 2.50 5.83
N ALA A 211 -6.75 1.33 6.31
CA ALA A 211 -7.36 0.05 5.97
C ALA A 211 -8.84 -0.02 6.38
N ALA A 212 -9.16 0.42 7.60
CA ALA A 212 -10.55 0.46 8.06
C ALA A 212 -11.44 1.35 7.18
N LEU A 213 -10.92 2.46 6.63
CA LEU A 213 -11.62 3.30 5.66
C LEU A 213 -11.88 2.54 4.34
N GLU A 214 -10.88 1.83 3.82
CA GLU A 214 -10.98 1.13 2.54
C GLU A 214 -11.95 -0.08 2.59
N PHE A 215 -12.03 -0.74 3.76
CA PHE A 215 -12.93 -1.87 3.97
C PHE A 215 -14.28 -1.47 4.57
N ALA A 216 -14.52 -0.18 4.87
CA ALA A 216 -15.82 0.30 5.31
C ALA A 216 -16.70 0.62 4.11
N ASP A 217 -17.88 0.04 4.09
CA ASP A 217 -18.84 0.14 2.97
C ASP A 217 -19.38 1.56 2.72
N GLU A 218 -19.16 2.51 3.61
CA GLU A 218 -19.83 3.81 3.60
C GLU A 218 -18.93 5.04 3.79
N LEU A 219 -17.75 5.09 3.21
CA LEU A 219 -16.88 6.28 3.10
C LEU A 219 -17.16 7.38 4.19
N GLY A 220 -17.14 6.99 5.48
CA GLY A 220 -17.31 7.94 6.58
C GLY A 220 -18.74 8.46 6.80
N LYS A 221 -19.79 7.79 6.35
CA LYS A 221 -21.17 8.13 6.74
C LYS A 221 -21.39 7.87 8.23
N ASP A 222 -20.88 6.74 8.73
CA ASP A 222 -20.67 6.47 10.14
C ASP A 222 -19.37 5.68 10.34
N LEU A 223 -18.95 5.47 11.57
CA LEU A 223 -17.73 4.73 11.89
C LEU A 223 -18.00 3.26 12.27
N THR A 224 -19.21 2.74 12.06
CA THR A 224 -19.61 1.42 12.57
C THR A 224 -18.82 0.31 11.87
N ALA A 225 -18.78 0.31 10.53
CA ALA A 225 -18.05 -0.69 9.75
C ALA A 225 -16.54 -0.59 10.00
N ALA A 226 -16.00 0.64 10.01
CA ALA A 226 -14.60 0.88 10.33
C ALA A 226 -14.25 0.45 11.75
N GLY A 227 -15.13 0.72 12.72
CA GLY A 227 -15.01 0.26 14.12
C GLY A 227 -15.00 -1.26 14.24
N ALA A 228 -15.79 -1.98 13.42
CA ALA A 228 -15.78 -3.44 13.37
C ALA A 228 -14.44 -3.99 12.85
N PHE A 229 -13.87 -3.38 11.80
CA PHE A 229 -12.54 -3.72 11.30
C PHE A 229 -11.46 -3.51 12.37
N VAL A 230 -11.47 -2.34 13.04
CA VAL A 230 -10.56 -2.01 14.14
C VAL A 230 -10.70 -3.01 15.31
N ALA A 231 -11.92 -3.40 15.65
CA ALA A 231 -12.18 -4.39 16.71
C ALA A 231 -11.60 -5.78 16.35
N ALA A 232 -11.78 -6.24 15.11
CA ALA A 232 -11.22 -7.50 14.63
C ALA A 232 -9.67 -7.49 14.64
N TYR A 233 -9.07 -6.37 14.24
CA TYR A 233 -7.62 -6.15 14.32
C TYR A 233 -7.09 -6.26 15.77
N HIS A 234 -7.75 -5.60 16.73
CA HIS A 234 -7.33 -5.65 18.13
C HIS A 234 -7.58 -7.02 18.76
N ALA A 235 -8.68 -7.70 18.41
CA ALA A 235 -8.96 -9.06 18.87
C ALA A 235 -7.88 -10.06 18.45
N GLU A 236 -7.27 -9.86 17.27
CA GLU A 236 -6.13 -10.65 16.78
C GLU A 236 -4.79 -10.23 17.45
N GLY A 237 -4.75 -9.16 18.23
CA GLY A 237 -3.57 -8.67 18.94
C GLY A 237 -2.65 -7.81 18.09
N GLY A 238 -3.19 -6.94 17.26
CA GLY A 238 -2.44 -5.96 16.50
C GLY A 238 -1.68 -4.97 17.39
N THR A 239 -0.67 -4.30 16.84
CA THR A 239 0.28 -3.45 17.59
C THR A 239 -0.17 -2.00 17.76
N ALA A 240 -1.15 -1.54 16.98
CA ALA A 240 -1.73 -0.21 17.09
C ALA A 240 -2.39 -0.01 18.48
N ALA A 241 -2.29 1.19 19.02
CA ALA A 241 -3.06 1.56 20.21
C ALA A 241 -4.57 1.60 19.91
N GLN A 242 -5.38 1.56 20.96
CA GLN A 242 -6.83 1.74 20.83
C GLN A 242 -7.13 3.13 20.27
N LEU A 243 -7.98 3.18 19.26
CA LEU A 243 -8.46 4.41 18.65
C LEU A 243 -9.87 4.71 19.17
N ASP A 244 -10.09 5.91 19.65
CA ASP A 244 -11.44 6.45 19.80
C ASP A 244 -11.96 6.97 18.45
N ASP A 245 -13.24 7.31 18.40
CA ASP A 245 -13.88 7.77 17.16
C ASP A 245 -13.23 9.04 16.59
N VAL A 246 -12.71 9.92 17.45
CA VAL A 246 -12.02 11.14 17.05
C VAL A 246 -10.69 10.80 16.38
N ALA A 247 -9.89 9.96 16.99
CA ALA A 247 -8.60 9.55 16.43
C ALA A 247 -8.78 8.76 15.13
N LEU A 248 -9.74 7.85 15.08
CA LEU A 248 -10.06 7.09 13.87
C LEU A 248 -10.49 8.04 12.74
N ALA A 249 -11.42 8.96 13.00
CA ALA A 249 -11.87 9.94 12.02
C ALA A 249 -10.73 10.85 11.52
N GLN A 250 -9.87 11.36 12.40
CA GLN A 250 -8.76 12.22 12.01
C GLN A 250 -7.70 11.51 11.16
N LEU A 251 -7.38 10.25 11.47
CA LEU A 251 -6.45 9.44 10.67
C LEU A 251 -7.05 9.06 9.31
N MET A 252 -8.36 8.75 9.24
CA MET A 252 -9.06 8.56 7.97
C MET A 252 -9.06 9.85 7.13
N ARG A 253 -9.28 11.01 7.76
CA ARG A 253 -9.19 12.31 7.08
C ARG A 253 -7.77 12.58 6.55
N HIS A 254 -6.74 12.14 7.26
CA HIS A 254 -5.37 12.24 6.73
C HIS A 254 -5.24 11.46 5.41
N ARG A 255 -5.69 10.19 5.34
CA ARG A 255 -5.70 9.39 4.10
C ARG A 255 -6.46 10.08 2.99
N LEU A 256 -7.70 10.47 3.24
CA LEU A 256 -8.57 11.16 2.27
C LEU A 256 -7.96 12.47 1.75
N ARG A 257 -7.32 13.25 2.63
CA ARG A 257 -6.59 14.47 2.23
C ARG A 257 -5.44 14.15 1.28
N ARG A 258 -4.67 13.09 1.57
CA ARG A 258 -3.56 12.68 0.70
C ARG A 258 -4.04 12.28 -0.68
N GLU A 259 -5.12 11.53 -0.77
CA GLU A 259 -5.73 11.15 -2.05
C GLU A 259 -6.24 12.34 -2.83
N ALA A 260 -6.95 13.26 -2.19
CA ALA A 260 -7.44 14.46 -2.84
C ALA A 260 -6.31 15.35 -3.39
N VAL A 261 -5.22 15.49 -2.64
CA VAL A 261 -4.02 16.21 -3.08
C VAL A 261 -3.35 15.51 -4.25
N TYR A 262 -3.17 14.20 -4.17
CA TYR A 262 -2.57 13.41 -5.25
C TYR A 262 -3.39 13.50 -6.54
N PHE A 263 -4.69 13.32 -6.44
CA PHE A 263 -5.61 13.47 -7.56
C PHE A 263 -5.53 14.88 -8.19
N GLY A 264 -5.56 15.94 -7.37
CA GLY A 264 -5.41 17.30 -7.84
C GLY A 264 -4.10 17.55 -8.58
N ILE A 265 -3.00 16.95 -8.13
CA ILE A 265 -1.70 17.01 -8.81
C ILE A 265 -1.75 16.26 -10.14
N ALA A 266 -2.37 15.08 -10.20
CA ALA A 266 -2.52 14.30 -11.43
C ALA A 266 -3.32 15.07 -12.49
N VAL A 267 -4.45 15.66 -12.10
CA VAL A 267 -5.26 16.54 -12.97
C VAL A 267 -4.44 17.74 -13.48
N ALA A 268 -3.69 18.41 -12.61
CA ALA A 268 -2.85 19.54 -12.99
C ALA A 268 -1.73 19.16 -13.98
N ARG A 269 -1.31 17.90 -13.98
CA ARG A 269 -0.33 17.33 -14.93
C ARG A 269 -0.98 16.85 -16.24
N GLY A 270 -2.30 16.97 -16.38
CA GLY A 270 -3.04 16.58 -17.58
C GLY A 270 -3.35 15.08 -17.65
N VAL A 271 -3.34 14.37 -16.52
CA VAL A 271 -3.84 13.00 -16.45
C VAL A 271 -5.34 13.02 -16.67
N GLU A 272 -5.81 12.29 -17.69
CA GLU A 272 -7.23 12.16 -17.98
C GLU A 272 -7.87 11.14 -17.03
N HIS A 273 -9.05 11.47 -16.51
CA HIS A 273 -9.86 10.63 -15.64
C HIS A 273 -11.24 10.43 -16.27
N ASP A 274 -11.80 9.25 -16.18
CA ASP A 274 -13.17 8.99 -16.60
C ASP A 274 -14.20 9.50 -15.57
N ASP A 275 -15.49 9.39 -15.91
CA ASP A 275 -16.56 9.87 -15.04
C ASP A 275 -16.64 9.11 -13.71
N ASP A 276 -16.31 7.82 -13.70
CA ASP A 276 -16.31 6.98 -12.49
C ASP A 276 -15.16 7.38 -11.56
N ASP A 277 -13.95 7.61 -12.10
CA ASP A 277 -12.80 8.15 -11.35
C ASP A 277 -13.17 9.52 -10.70
N LEU A 278 -13.81 10.40 -11.47
CA LEU A 278 -14.23 11.72 -10.98
C LEU A 278 -15.30 11.64 -9.89
N GLU A 279 -16.25 10.70 -9.99
CA GLU A 279 -17.27 10.46 -8.97
C GLU A 279 -16.64 9.91 -7.69
N TYR A 280 -15.80 8.89 -7.81
CA TYR A 280 -15.04 8.33 -6.70
C TYR A 280 -14.28 9.40 -5.91
N HIS A 281 -13.52 10.27 -6.58
CA HIS A 281 -12.77 11.31 -5.91
C HIS A 281 -13.64 12.40 -5.27
N ARG A 282 -14.79 12.75 -5.88
CA ARG A 282 -15.78 13.66 -5.25
C ARG A 282 -16.33 13.09 -3.94
N ASP A 283 -16.65 11.80 -3.93
CA ASP A 283 -17.20 11.13 -2.75
C ASP A 283 -16.18 11.07 -1.62
N ARG A 284 -14.91 10.79 -1.93
CA ARG A 284 -13.82 10.77 -0.96
C ARG A 284 -13.53 12.17 -0.40
N LEU A 285 -13.56 13.20 -1.21
CA LEU A 285 -13.44 14.58 -0.74
C LEU A 285 -14.64 14.97 0.15
N ALA A 286 -15.85 14.56 -0.20
CA ALA A 286 -17.02 14.75 0.65
C ALA A 286 -16.89 14.01 1.99
N ALA A 287 -16.34 12.79 2.00
CA ALA A 287 -16.05 12.04 3.21
C ALA A 287 -15.02 12.76 4.11
N PHE A 288 -13.96 13.33 3.54
CA PHE A 288 -13.00 14.17 4.27
C PHE A 288 -13.67 15.26 5.08
N HIS A 289 -14.67 15.93 4.50
CA HIS A 289 -15.41 16.99 5.19
C HIS A 289 -16.42 16.45 6.22
N ARG A 290 -17.07 15.33 5.94
CA ARG A 290 -18.05 14.70 6.87
C ARG A 290 -17.42 14.17 8.13
N LEU A 291 -16.24 13.54 8.02
CA LEU A 291 -15.51 12.95 9.14
C LEU A 291 -14.90 13.98 10.11
N ARG A 292 -15.15 15.28 9.92
CA ARG A 292 -14.66 16.30 10.85
C ARG A 292 -15.33 16.08 12.22
N PRO A 293 -14.51 15.80 13.29
CA PRO A 293 -15.03 15.60 14.66
C PRO A 293 -15.71 16.83 15.23
#